data_afdff4098ea553b79df8c6c2380abcfc
#
_entry.id   afdff4098ea553b79df8c6c2380abcfc
#
_cell.length_a   1.000
_cell.length_b   1.000
_cell.length_c   1.000
_cell.angle_alpha   90.00
_cell.angle_beta   90.00
_cell.angle_gamma   90.00
#
_symmetry.space_group_name_H-M   'P 1'
#
loop_
_entity.id
_entity.type
_entity.pdbx_description
1 polymer ?
#
loop_
_entity_poly.entity_id
_entity_poly.type
_entity_poly.pdbx_seq_one_letter_code
_entity_poly.pdbx_strand_id
1 'polypeptide(L)'
;MPKKTEKNPAAAKYEWRKTEKAFYLPKEKGPARIDVPEMKFFAVDGAGSPDSEEFQAAVGLLYALSYTVRMMPKSGWTPPGYQEYTVFPLEGVWRMDADAWRGGALDKTKLQYRLMIRQPWFVTPDVVARAMESARKKVPADLIERASFESFTDGPSVQMIHVGPYDTEPETFAVMDAFMKEYGLVRPEPVHREIYLSDPRKVSPEKNRTLLRYFHLNAAPAADRTAGR
;
A
#
# COMPACT_ATOMS: atom_id res chain seq x y z
N MET A 1 34.29 27.76 -30.71
CA MET A 1 34.44 26.92 -29.52
C MET A 1 33.06 26.51 -29.05
N PRO A 2 32.70 25.23 -29.02
CA PRO A 2 31.40 24.82 -28.56
C PRO A 2 31.35 24.93 -27.02
N LYS A 3 30.32 25.64 -26.51
CA LYS A 3 30.03 25.72 -25.06
C LYS A 3 29.78 24.33 -24.52
N LYS A 4 30.57 23.91 -23.53
CA LYS A 4 30.29 22.73 -22.70
C LYS A 4 28.92 22.96 -22.04
N THR A 5 27.93 22.13 -22.38
CA THR A 5 26.68 22.02 -21.64
C THR A 5 27.02 21.54 -20.23
N GLU A 6 26.83 22.41 -19.26
CA GLU A 6 26.89 22.06 -17.84
C GLU A 6 25.85 20.95 -17.60
N LYS A 7 26.33 19.77 -17.27
CA LYS A 7 25.49 18.69 -16.76
C LYS A 7 24.96 19.15 -15.40
N ASN A 8 23.67 19.49 -15.36
CA ASN A 8 22.96 19.68 -14.11
C ASN A 8 23.21 18.41 -13.24
N PRO A 9 23.69 18.54 -11.98
CA PRO A 9 23.94 17.37 -11.15
C PRO A 9 22.64 16.58 -11.04
N ALA A 10 22.66 15.31 -11.46
CA ALA A 10 21.50 14.44 -11.39
C ALA A 10 20.97 14.45 -9.95
N ALA A 11 19.72 14.85 -9.77
CA ALA A 11 19.08 14.85 -8.45
C ALA A 11 19.27 13.47 -7.80
N ALA A 12 19.62 13.47 -6.52
CA ALA A 12 19.82 12.21 -5.78
C ALA A 12 18.59 11.32 -5.90
N LYS A 13 18.80 10.00 -5.98
CA LYS A 13 17.73 9.02 -6.06
C LYS A 13 16.78 9.16 -4.86
N TYR A 14 15.47 9.19 -5.12
CA TYR A 14 14.46 9.25 -4.09
C TYR A 14 14.29 7.87 -3.43
N GLU A 15 14.58 7.82 -2.15
CA GLU A 15 14.52 6.60 -1.34
C GLU A 15 13.44 6.74 -0.26
N TRP A 16 12.23 6.23 -0.52
CA TRP A 16 11.10 6.31 0.41
C TRP A 16 11.42 5.77 1.81
N ARG A 17 12.29 4.76 1.92
CA ARG A 17 12.78 4.24 3.21
C ARG A 17 13.53 5.28 4.05
N LYS A 18 14.04 6.33 3.42
CA LYS A 18 14.77 7.40 4.09
C LYS A 18 13.92 8.64 4.31
N THR A 19 13.13 9.00 3.29
CA THR A 19 12.39 10.26 3.24
C THR A 19 11.00 10.17 3.86
N GLU A 20 10.36 8.99 3.82
CA GLU A 20 8.98 8.79 4.24
C GLU A 20 8.86 7.75 5.37
N LYS A 21 9.80 7.75 6.31
CA LYS A 21 9.84 6.77 7.41
C LYS A 21 8.55 6.73 8.22
N ALA A 22 7.91 7.87 8.45
CA ALA A 22 6.67 7.92 9.20
C ALA A 22 5.58 7.04 8.59
N PHE A 23 5.50 6.97 7.27
CA PHE A 23 4.47 6.21 6.56
C PHE A 23 4.79 4.73 6.36
N TYR A 24 6.08 4.35 6.41
CA TYR A 24 6.52 2.99 6.04
C TYR A 24 7.36 2.30 7.11
N LEU A 25 8.10 3.04 7.89
CA LEU A 25 9.06 2.51 8.88
C LEU A 25 8.98 3.31 10.18
N PRO A 26 7.80 3.32 10.85
CA PRO A 26 7.65 4.02 12.12
C PRO A 26 8.70 3.55 13.13
N LYS A 27 9.13 4.44 14.01
CA LYS A 27 10.13 4.17 15.05
C LYS A 27 9.53 3.50 16.29
N GLU A 28 8.25 3.68 16.46
CA GLU A 28 7.48 3.18 17.60
C GLU A 28 7.46 1.65 17.56
N LYS A 29 7.68 1.04 18.72
CA LYS A 29 7.60 -0.41 18.88
C LYS A 29 6.16 -0.91 19.06
N GLY A 30 5.21 -0.03 19.27
CA GLY A 30 3.79 -0.28 19.45
C GLY A 30 2.93 0.49 18.43
N PRO A 31 1.60 0.49 18.61
CA PRO A 31 0.70 1.24 17.76
C PRO A 31 0.98 2.74 17.81
N ALA A 32 0.93 3.38 16.66
CA ALA A 32 1.14 4.82 16.53
C ALA A 32 0.03 5.45 15.67
N ARG A 33 -0.41 6.64 16.06
CA ARG A 33 -1.36 7.43 15.26
C ARG A 33 -0.58 8.17 14.16
N ILE A 34 -1.20 8.23 12.98
CA ILE A 34 -0.68 8.95 11.82
C ILE A 34 -1.83 9.53 11.01
N ASP A 35 -1.60 10.64 10.35
CA ASP A 35 -2.48 11.18 9.31
C ASP A 35 -1.82 10.98 7.96
N VAL A 36 -2.43 10.15 7.11
CA VAL A 36 -1.86 9.75 5.82
C VAL A 36 -2.52 10.58 4.72
N PRO A 37 -1.74 11.43 4.02
CA PRO A 37 -2.27 12.27 2.97
C PRO A 37 -2.70 11.47 1.74
N GLU A 38 -3.33 12.16 0.78
CA GLU A 38 -3.62 11.60 -0.53
C GLU A 38 -2.33 11.12 -1.20
N MET A 39 -2.38 9.90 -1.72
CA MET A 39 -1.31 9.27 -2.49
C MET A 39 -1.90 8.63 -3.74
N LYS A 40 -1.10 8.53 -4.82
CA LYS A 40 -1.50 7.94 -6.10
C LYS A 40 -0.98 6.52 -6.22
N PHE A 41 -1.80 5.63 -6.79
CA PHE A 41 -1.47 4.21 -6.90
C PHE A 41 -1.85 3.64 -8.24
N PHE A 42 -1.07 2.70 -8.76
CA PHE A 42 -1.64 1.64 -9.58
C PHE A 42 -2.32 0.65 -8.65
N ALA A 43 -3.55 0.25 -9.00
CA ALA A 43 -4.36 -0.63 -8.18
C ALA A 43 -5.03 -1.74 -9.02
N VAL A 44 -5.29 -2.87 -8.37
CA VAL A 44 -6.04 -4.01 -8.92
C VAL A 44 -6.95 -4.55 -7.83
N ASP A 45 -8.25 -4.59 -8.09
CA ASP A 45 -9.21 -5.25 -7.22
C ASP A 45 -9.28 -6.74 -7.50
N GLY A 46 -9.54 -7.53 -6.46
CA GLY A 46 -9.69 -8.96 -6.56
C GLY A 46 -10.32 -9.58 -5.32
N ALA A 47 -10.55 -10.89 -5.41
CA ALA A 47 -11.07 -11.69 -4.32
C ALA A 47 -10.38 -13.07 -4.30
N GLY A 48 -10.39 -13.73 -3.15
CA GLY A 48 -9.84 -15.05 -2.97
C GLY A 48 -8.51 -15.09 -2.23
N SER A 49 -7.88 -16.26 -2.29
CA SER A 49 -6.65 -16.53 -1.55
C SER A 49 -5.44 -15.78 -2.10
N PRO A 50 -4.55 -15.27 -1.23
CA PRO A 50 -3.24 -14.74 -1.66
C PRO A 50 -2.36 -15.76 -2.39
N ASP A 51 -2.63 -17.05 -2.23
CA ASP A 51 -1.91 -18.13 -2.90
C ASP A 51 -2.43 -18.42 -4.31
N SER A 52 -3.53 -17.77 -4.74
CA SER A 52 -4.13 -17.98 -6.06
C SER A 52 -3.28 -17.43 -7.20
N GLU A 53 -3.38 -18.05 -8.38
CA GLU A 53 -2.73 -17.55 -9.59
C GLU A 53 -3.20 -16.16 -9.96
N GLU A 54 -4.47 -15.83 -9.72
CA GLU A 54 -5.04 -14.51 -9.97
C GLU A 54 -4.41 -13.42 -9.10
N PHE A 55 -4.18 -13.71 -7.82
CA PHE A 55 -3.47 -12.80 -6.92
C PHE A 55 -2.04 -12.58 -7.39
N GLN A 56 -1.32 -13.64 -7.71
CA GLN A 56 0.06 -13.54 -8.18
C GLN A 56 0.16 -12.79 -9.53
N ALA A 57 -0.80 -12.99 -10.43
CA ALA A 57 -0.88 -12.25 -11.68
C ALA A 57 -1.11 -10.74 -11.45
N ALA A 58 -2.00 -10.37 -10.52
CA ALA A 58 -2.23 -8.99 -10.14
C ALA A 58 -0.98 -8.33 -9.54
N VAL A 59 -0.26 -9.03 -8.65
CA VAL A 59 1.04 -8.57 -8.13
C VAL A 59 2.04 -8.36 -9.26
N GLY A 60 2.15 -9.31 -10.17
CA GLY A 60 3.04 -9.23 -11.35
C GLY A 60 2.73 -8.02 -12.22
N LEU A 61 1.45 -7.76 -12.49
CA LEU A 61 0.99 -6.60 -13.26
C LEU A 61 1.38 -5.27 -12.59
N LEU A 62 1.12 -5.12 -11.29
CA LEU A 62 1.43 -3.89 -10.55
C LEU A 62 2.92 -3.59 -10.56
N TYR A 63 3.77 -4.61 -10.38
CA TYR A 63 5.21 -4.43 -10.51
C TYR A 63 5.64 -4.12 -11.94
N ALA A 64 5.06 -4.78 -12.95
CA ALA A 64 5.36 -4.49 -14.36
C ALA A 64 5.08 -3.03 -14.71
N LEU A 65 3.93 -2.50 -14.30
CA LEU A 65 3.57 -1.09 -14.49
C LEU A 65 4.53 -0.14 -13.75
N SER A 66 4.79 -0.40 -12.47
CA SER A 66 5.63 0.46 -11.63
C SER A 66 7.08 0.49 -12.11
N TYR A 67 7.63 -0.66 -12.54
CA TYR A 67 8.96 -0.71 -13.13
C TYR A 67 9.00 -0.11 -14.53
N THR A 68 7.91 -0.19 -15.32
CA THR A 68 7.82 0.51 -16.61
C THR A 68 7.97 2.01 -16.40
N VAL A 69 7.23 2.61 -15.46
CA VAL A 69 7.38 4.04 -15.10
C VAL A 69 8.82 4.36 -14.69
N ARG A 70 9.40 3.57 -13.80
CA ARG A 70 10.77 3.79 -13.32
C ARG A 70 11.81 3.72 -14.44
N MET A 71 11.58 2.90 -15.45
CA MET A 71 12.54 2.63 -16.52
C MET A 71 12.31 3.48 -17.77
N MET A 72 11.28 4.35 -17.82
CA MET A 72 10.99 5.21 -18.97
C MET A 72 12.19 6.01 -19.50
N PRO A 73 13.05 6.62 -18.63
CA PRO A 73 14.23 7.32 -19.13
C PRO A 73 15.18 6.43 -19.92
N LYS A 74 15.31 5.15 -19.54
CA LYS A 74 16.14 4.19 -20.28
C LYS A 74 15.50 3.70 -21.59
N SER A 75 14.19 3.91 -21.73
CA SER A 75 13.44 3.59 -22.94
C SER A 75 13.35 4.78 -23.92
N GLY A 76 14.12 5.85 -23.67
CA GLY A 76 14.22 7.00 -24.55
C GLY A 76 13.24 8.14 -24.27
N TRP A 77 12.41 8.03 -23.23
CA TRP A 77 11.49 9.09 -22.83
C TRP A 77 11.52 9.34 -21.33
N THR A 78 11.82 10.56 -20.92
CA THR A 78 11.86 10.97 -19.52
C THR A 78 10.61 11.76 -19.16
N PRO A 79 9.79 11.28 -18.22
CA PRO A 79 8.64 12.04 -17.74
C PRO A 79 9.04 13.44 -17.22
N PRO A 80 8.24 14.47 -17.45
CA PRO A 80 8.46 15.77 -16.82
C PRO A 80 8.50 15.64 -15.29
N GLY A 81 9.50 16.26 -14.65
CA GLY A 81 9.69 16.16 -13.19
C GLY A 81 10.19 14.81 -12.69
N TYR A 82 10.62 13.92 -13.58
CA TYR A 82 11.17 12.62 -13.20
C TYR A 82 12.36 12.77 -12.27
N GLN A 83 12.35 12.01 -11.20
CA GLN A 83 13.49 11.74 -10.34
C GLN A 83 13.65 10.23 -10.20
N GLU A 84 14.90 9.74 -10.30
CA GLU A 84 15.12 8.31 -10.04
C GLU A 84 14.65 7.97 -8.62
N TYR A 85 13.95 6.85 -8.47
CA TYR A 85 13.36 6.45 -7.20
C TYR A 85 13.43 4.93 -6.99
N THR A 86 13.30 4.51 -5.73
CA THR A 86 13.03 3.12 -5.40
C THR A 86 11.54 2.87 -5.50
N VAL A 87 11.13 1.87 -6.28
CA VAL A 87 9.73 1.46 -6.39
C VAL A 87 9.17 1.23 -4.99
N PHE A 88 7.98 1.77 -4.75
CA PHE A 88 7.30 1.63 -3.46
C PHE A 88 6.92 0.17 -3.20
N PRO A 89 6.72 -0.22 -1.95
CA PRO A 89 6.31 -1.58 -1.62
C PRO A 89 4.94 -1.91 -2.20
N LEU A 90 4.66 -3.19 -2.34
CA LEU A 90 3.31 -3.68 -2.55
C LEU A 90 2.49 -3.39 -1.29
N GLU A 91 1.25 -2.97 -1.48
CA GLU A 91 0.27 -2.74 -0.42
C GLU A 91 -1.01 -3.50 -0.76
N GLY A 92 -1.71 -3.97 0.24
CA GLY A 92 -3.03 -4.59 0.10
C GLY A 92 -4.02 -3.96 1.07
N VAL A 93 -5.17 -3.50 0.58
CA VAL A 93 -6.32 -3.18 1.43
C VAL A 93 -7.21 -4.41 1.45
N TRP A 94 -7.39 -4.96 2.63
CA TRP A 94 -8.12 -6.19 2.85
C TRP A 94 -9.46 -5.92 3.52
N ARG A 95 -10.51 -6.53 2.99
CA ARG A 95 -11.83 -6.56 3.60
C ARG A 95 -12.13 -7.99 4.03
N MET A 96 -12.51 -8.12 5.29
CA MET A 96 -12.93 -9.37 5.89
C MET A 96 -14.36 -9.22 6.38
N ASP A 97 -15.32 -9.60 5.53
CA ASP A 97 -16.72 -9.62 5.92
C ASP A 97 -16.98 -10.77 6.91
N ALA A 98 -18.10 -10.68 7.66
CA ALA A 98 -18.47 -11.69 8.66
C ALA A 98 -18.51 -13.11 8.09
N ASP A 99 -18.83 -13.25 6.81
CA ASP A 99 -18.87 -14.53 6.09
C ASP A 99 -17.50 -15.18 5.87
N ALA A 100 -16.42 -14.42 5.97
CA ALA A 100 -15.06 -14.95 5.89
C ALA A 100 -14.64 -15.68 7.20
N TRP A 101 -15.37 -15.48 8.29
CA TRP A 101 -15.14 -16.14 9.57
C TRP A 101 -16.20 -17.18 9.83
N ARG A 102 -15.96 -18.44 9.49
CA ARG A 102 -16.85 -19.56 9.81
C ARG A 102 -16.13 -20.56 10.71
N GLY A 103 -16.80 -20.93 11.82
CA GLY A 103 -16.27 -21.95 12.73
C GLY A 103 -14.97 -21.60 13.43
N GLY A 104 -14.64 -20.31 13.56
CA GLY A 104 -13.41 -19.84 14.21
C GLY A 104 -12.17 -19.84 13.31
N ALA A 105 -12.31 -20.17 12.02
CA ALA A 105 -11.21 -20.13 11.05
C ALA A 105 -11.52 -19.14 9.91
N LEU A 106 -10.47 -18.48 9.42
CA LEU A 106 -10.54 -17.57 8.28
C LEU A 106 -10.62 -18.36 6.97
N ASP A 107 -11.73 -18.20 6.24
CA ASP A 107 -11.86 -18.71 4.87
C ASP A 107 -11.21 -17.74 3.88
N LYS A 108 -9.95 -18.00 3.54
CA LYS A 108 -9.16 -17.16 2.63
C LYS A 108 -9.78 -17.04 1.22
N THR A 109 -10.69 -17.93 0.82
CA THR A 109 -11.34 -17.85 -0.50
C THR A 109 -12.38 -16.74 -0.59
N LYS A 110 -12.80 -16.19 0.56
CA LYS A 110 -13.78 -15.09 0.67
C LYS A 110 -13.16 -13.74 0.93
N LEU A 111 -11.85 -13.66 1.00
CA LEU A 111 -11.16 -12.39 1.16
C LEU A 111 -11.42 -11.51 -0.07
N GLN A 112 -11.67 -10.25 0.17
CA GLN A 112 -11.66 -9.21 -0.87
C GLN A 112 -10.43 -8.35 -0.66
N TYR A 113 -9.76 -8.01 -1.75
CA TYR A 113 -8.55 -7.21 -1.67
C TYR A 113 -8.49 -6.16 -2.77
N ARG A 114 -7.81 -5.08 -2.47
CA ARG A 114 -7.29 -4.12 -3.43
C ARG A 114 -5.78 -4.07 -3.29
N LEU A 115 -5.08 -4.65 -4.26
CA LEU A 115 -3.62 -4.59 -4.31
C LEU A 115 -3.17 -3.29 -4.96
N MET A 116 -2.11 -2.69 -4.44
CA MET A 116 -1.66 -1.38 -4.88
C MET A 116 -0.14 -1.23 -4.81
N ILE A 117 0.42 -0.42 -5.71
CA ILE A 117 1.78 0.11 -5.58
C ILE A 117 1.73 1.61 -5.77
N ARG A 118 2.17 2.34 -4.76
CA ARG A 118 2.22 3.80 -4.80
C ARG A 118 3.13 4.28 -5.92
N GLN A 119 2.71 5.37 -6.56
CA GLN A 119 3.48 6.03 -7.60
C GLN A 119 4.01 7.38 -7.13
N PRO A 120 5.18 7.82 -7.62
CA PRO A 120 5.74 9.11 -7.26
C PRO A 120 4.91 10.27 -7.83
N TRP A 121 5.13 11.46 -7.30
CA TRP A 121 4.38 12.68 -7.58
C TRP A 121 4.34 13.09 -9.06
N PHE A 122 5.40 12.78 -9.84
CA PHE A 122 5.50 13.14 -11.25
C PHE A 122 4.66 12.26 -12.19
N VAL A 123 4.03 11.21 -11.67
CA VAL A 123 3.17 10.33 -12.47
C VAL A 123 1.85 11.03 -12.75
N THR A 124 1.67 11.38 -14.01
CA THR A 124 0.49 12.02 -14.58
C THR A 124 -0.31 11.03 -15.43
N PRO A 125 -1.54 11.36 -15.85
CA PRO A 125 -2.29 10.52 -16.79
C PRO A 125 -1.54 10.15 -18.07
N ASP A 126 -0.71 11.05 -18.63
CA ASP A 126 0.12 10.76 -19.82
C ASP A 126 1.19 9.69 -19.49
N VAL A 127 1.84 9.80 -18.33
CA VAL A 127 2.81 8.78 -17.87
C VAL A 127 2.12 7.43 -17.70
N VAL A 128 0.91 7.42 -17.12
CA VAL A 128 0.09 6.21 -16.95
C VAL A 128 -0.26 5.59 -18.30
N ALA A 129 -0.78 6.37 -19.25
CA ALA A 129 -1.14 5.88 -20.57
C ALA A 129 0.05 5.20 -21.28
N ARG A 130 1.23 5.81 -21.21
CA ARG A 130 2.48 5.25 -21.77
C ARG A 130 2.91 3.98 -21.03
N ALA A 131 2.74 3.92 -19.71
CA ALA A 131 3.07 2.73 -18.92
C ALA A 131 2.16 1.56 -19.32
N MET A 132 0.85 1.80 -19.42
CA MET A 132 -0.13 0.81 -19.85
C MET A 132 0.14 0.30 -21.27
N GLU A 133 0.40 1.21 -22.22
CA GLU A 133 0.74 0.83 -23.60
C GLU A 133 2.00 -0.03 -23.67
N SER A 134 3.04 0.36 -22.93
CA SER A 134 4.29 -0.41 -22.88
C SER A 134 4.10 -1.78 -22.25
N ALA A 135 3.25 -1.88 -21.21
CA ALA A 135 2.96 -3.13 -20.51
C ALA A 135 2.17 -4.12 -21.40
N ARG A 136 1.29 -3.64 -22.29
CA ARG A 136 0.52 -4.47 -23.26
C ARG A 136 1.40 -5.35 -24.16
N LYS A 137 2.66 -5.00 -24.31
CA LYS A 137 3.63 -5.81 -25.09
C LYS A 137 4.11 -7.05 -24.34
N LYS A 138 3.87 -7.14 -23.03
CA LYS A 138 4.44 -8.16 -22.14
C LYS A 138 3.41 -8.85 -21.25
N VAL A 139 2.24 -8.23 -21.09
CA VAL A 139 1.18 -8.66 -20.19
C VAL A 139 -0.09 -8.90 -21.00
N PRO A 140 -0.86 -9.96 -20.75
CA PRO A 140 -2.15 -10.20 -21.41
C PRO A 140 -3.10 -9.00 -21.30
N ALA A 141 -3.86 -8.72 -22.35
CA ALA A 141 -4.70 -7.51 -22.43
C ALA A 141 -5.79 -7.50 -21.35
N ASP A 142 -6.44 -8.64 -21.11
CA ASP A 142 -7.45 -8.82 -20.07
C ASP A 142 -6.93 -8.53 -18.67
N LEU A 143 -5.66 -8.86 -18.39
CA LEU A 143 -5.03 -8.57 -17.12
C LEU A 143 -4.74 -7.06 -16.97
N ILE A 144 -4.28 -6.39 -18.04
CA ILE A 144 -4.00 -4.94 -18.00
C ILE A 144 -5.28 -4.13 -17.77
N GLU A 145 -6.41 -4.55 -18.35
CA GLU A 145 -7.70 -3.88 -18.17
C GLU A 145 -8.21 -3.89 -16.72
N ARG A 146 -7.68 -4.78 -15.89
CA ARG A 146 -7.98 -4.82 -14.45
C ARG A 146 -7.24 -3.74 -13.64
N ALA A 147 -6.19 -3.13 -14.20
CA ALA A 147 -5.43 -2.11 -13.50
C ALA A 147 -6.08 -0.75 -13.61
N SER A 148 -6.20 -0.06 -12.48
CA SER A 148 -6.58 1.34 -12.39
C SER A 148 -5.41 2.22 -11.94
N PHE A 149 -5.55 3.55 -12.12
CA PHE A 149 -4.67 4.53 -11.51
C PHE A 149 -5.52 5.53 -10.76
N GLU A 150 -5.38 5.55 -9.45
CA GLU A 150 -6.28 6.24 -8.54
C GLU A 150 -5.54 6.97 -7.43
N SER A 151 -6.20 7.97 -6.85
CA SER A 151 -5.77 8.63 -5.62
C SER A 151 -6.54 8.07 -4.43
N PHE A 152 -5.83 7.79 -3.34
CA PHE A 152 -6.42 7.36 -2.07
C PHE A 152 -5.89 8.22 -0.93
N THR A 153 -6.79 8.51 0.01
CA THR A 153 -6.48 9.18 1.28
C THR A 153 -6.88 8.25 2.40
N ASP A 154 -5.91 7.70 3.14
CA ASP A 154 -6.23 6.93 4.33
C ASP A 154 -6.67 7.85 5.48
N GLY A 155 -6.16 9.10 5.52
CA GLY A 155 -6.45 10.06 6.57
C GLY A 155 -5.99 9.59 7.95
N PRO A 156 -6.75 9.91 9.02
CA PRO A 156 -6.44 9.49 10.38
C PRO A 156 -6.36 7.97 10.49
N SER A 157 -5.24 7.47 10.96
CA SER A 157 -4.92 6.04 10.98
C SER A 157 -4.14 5.65 12.23
N VAL A 158 -4.23 4.37 12.60
CA VAL A 158 -3.35 3.72 13.57
C VAL A 158 -2.54 2.68 12.82
N GLN A 159 -1.24 2.63 13.06
CA GLN A 159 -0.34 1.70 12.39
C GLN A 159 0.63 1.03 13.36
N MET A 160 1.04 -0.19 13.05
CA MET A 160 2.04 -0.94 13.80
C MET A 160 2.79 -1.90 12.88
N ILE A 161 4.09 -2.08 13.09
CA ILE A 161 4.86 -3.10 12.36
C ILE A 161 4.63 -4.45 13.02
N HIS A 162 4.16 -5.40 12.21
CA HIS A 162 4.20 -6.82 12.51
C HIS A 162 5.53 -7.41 12.06
N VAL A 163 6.14 -8.25 12.91
CA VAL A 163 7.35 -9.01 12.59
C VAL A 163 7.06 -10.47 12.84
N GLY A 164 7.02 -11.26 11.80
CA GLY A 164 6.67 -12.68 11.87
C GLY A 164 5.92 -13.17 10.63
N PRO A 165 5.47 -14.43 10.64
CA PRO A 165 4.61 -14.98 9.60
C PRO A 165 3.23 -14.32 9.65
N TYR A 166 2.54 -14.26 8.50
CA TYR A 166 1.19 -13.67 8.39
C TYR A 166 0.17 -14.31 9.35
N ASP A 167 0.32 -15.59 9.65
CA ASP A 167 -0.58 -16.31 10.55
C ASP A 167 -0.52 -15.79 12.01
N THR A 168 0.50 -15.01 12.38
CA THR A 168 0.62 -14.36 13.69
C THR A 168 0.20 -12.89 13.70
N GLU A 169 -0.24 -12.32 12.58
CA GLU A 169 -0.78 -10.95 12.52
C GLU A 169 -1.96 -10.70 13.47
N PRO A 170 -2.85 -11.68 13.77
CA PRO A 170 -3.90 -11.50 14.77
C PRO A 170 -3.40 -11.03 16.13
N GLU A 171 -2.20 -11.40 16.55
CA GLU A 171 -1.59 -10.92 17.80
C GLU A 171 -1.30 -9.41 17.73
N THR A 172 -0.80 -8.92 16.60
CA THR A 172 -0.54 -7.49 16.37
C THR A 172 -1.84 -6.72 16.26
N PHE A 173 -2.84 -7.26 15.58
CA PHE A 173 -4.16 -6.65 15.49
C PHE A 173 -4.81 -6.51 16.87
N ALA A 174 -4.69 -7.50 17.76
CA ALA A 174 -5.20 -7.41 19.13
C ALA A 174 -4.58 -6.25 19.92
N VAL A 175 -3.27 -6.00 19.73
CA VAL A 175 -2.57 -4.84 20.35
C VAL A 175 -3.09 -3.52 19.77
N MET A 176 -3.32 -3.46 18.45
CA MET A 176 -3.88 -2.27 17.80
C MET A 176 -5.33 -2.00 18.24
N ASP A 177 -6.15 -3.05 18.40
CA ASP A 177 -7.53 -2.93 18.87
C ASP A 177 -7.60 -2.42 20.33
N ALA A 178 -6.70 -2.92 21.19
CA ALA A 178 -6.59 -2.43 22.57
C ALA A 178 -6.22 -0.94 22.60
N PHE A 179 -5.24 -0.52 21.79
CA PHE A 179 -4.87 0.89 21.64
C PHE A 179 -6.03 1.74 21.14
N MET A 180 -6.73 1.31 20.11
CA MET A 180 -7.88 2.05 19.59
C MET A 180 -8.97 2.23 20.63
N LYS A 181 -9.26 1.18 21.40
CA LYS A 181 -10.23 1.24 22.52
C LYS A 181 -9.79 2.20 23.61
N GLU A 182 -8.52 2.18 24.00
CA GLU A 182 -7.96 3.08 25.01
C GLU A 182 -8.12 4.57 24.61
N TYR A 183 -7.90 4.87 23.32
CA TYR A 183 -7.99 6.25 22.81
C TYR A 183 -9.36 6.64 22.24
N GLY A 184 -10.38 5.80 22.40
CA GLY A 184 -11.72 6.06 21.90
C GLY A 184 -11.79 6.23 20.37
N LEU A 185 -10.98 5.45 19.64
CA LEU A 185 -10.94 5.46 18.18
C LEU A 185 -11.87 4.36 17.64
N VAL A 186 -12.55 4.64 16.52
CA VAL A 186 -13.52 3.70 15.92
C VAL A 186 -13.13 3.39 14.50
N ARG A 187 -13.09 2.10 14.16
CA ARG A 187 -12.96 1.65 12.78
C ARG A 187 -14.31 1.78 12.09
N PRO A 188 -14.42 2.55 10.99
CA PRO A 188 -15.69 2.71 10.27
C PRO A 188 -16.11 1.43 9.53
N GLU A 189 -15.14 0.62 9.11
CA GLU A 189 -15.35 -0.60 8.33
C GLU A 189 -14.39 -1.71 8.76
N PRO A 190 -14.71 -2.98 8.52
CA PRO A 190 -13.83 -4.12 8.79
C PRO A 190 -12.73 -4.24 7.72
N VAL A 191 -11.98 -3.16 7.50
CA VAL A 191 -10.94 -3.02 6.49
C VAL A 191 -9.62 -2.68 7.16
N HIS A 192 -8.53 -3.23 6.66
CA HIS A 192 -7.18 -2.84 7.06
C HIS A 192 -6.25 -2.80 5.85
N ARG A 193 -5.16 -2.07 5.99
CA ARG A 193 -4.09 -2.02 4.99
C ARG A 193 -2.88 -2.79 5.51
N GLU A 194 -2.30 -3.58 4.64
CA GLU A 194 -1.01 -4.24 4.80
C GLU A 194 0.00 -3.63 3.82
N ILE A 195 1.18 -3.26 4.31
CA ILE A 195 2.27 -2.75 3.49
C ILE A 195 3.43 -3.73 3.64
N TYR A 196 3.79 -4.42 2.57
CA TYR A 196 4.74 -5.52 2.59
C TYR A 196 6.17 -5.00 2.50
N LEU A 197 6.84 -4.88 3.66
CA LEU A 197 8.18 -4.30 3.76
C LEU A 197 9.29 -5.29 3.43
N SER A 198 9.01 -6.58 3.50
CA SER A 198 9.88 -7.68 3.16
C SER A 198 9.37 -8.42 1.93
N ASP A 199 10.27 -9.05 1.20
CA ASP A 199 9.92 -10.06 0.18
C ASP A 199 9.95 -11.43 0.88
N PRO A 200 8.80 -12.09 1.09
CA PRO A 200 8.74 -13.37 1.84
C PRO A 200 9.52 -14.50 1.17
N ARG A 201 9.88 -14.36 -0.12
CA ARG A 201 10.73 -15.32 -0.85
C ARG A 201 12.21 -15.16 -0.50
N LYS A 202 12.60 -14.07 0.17
CA LYS A 202 14.00 -13.70 0.46
C LYS A 202 14.34 -13.68 1.94
N VAL A 203 13.34 -13.69 2.79
CA VAL A 203 13.52 -13.69 4.24
C VAL A 203 12.84 -14.91 4.85
N SER A 204 13.34 -15.37 5.98
CA SER A 204 12.63 -16.42 6.75
C SER A 204 11.35 -15.85 7.36
N PRO A 205 10.30 -16.66 7.57
CA PRO A 205 9.01 -16.19 8.07
C PRO A 205 9.11 -15.32 9.34
N GLU A 206 9.99 -15.67 10.27
CA GLU A 206 10.17 -14.96 11.55
C GLU A 206 10.78 -13.56 11.37
N LYS A 207 11.37 -13.28 10.19
CA LYS A 207 11.95 -11.98 9.83
C LYS A 207 11.08 -11.19 8.87
N ASN A 208 9.94 -11.76 8.46
CA ASN A 208 9.00 -11.05 7.61
C ASN A 208 8.49 -9.81 8.34
N ARG A 209 8.27 -8.73 7.59
CA ARG A 209 7.82 -7.45 8.14
C ARG A 209 6.69 -6.89 7.30
N THR A 210 5.56 -6.67 7.95
CA THR A 210 4.38 -6.04 7.38
C THR A 210 4.03 -4.82 8.23
N LEU A 211 3.79 -3.67 7.63
CA LEU A 211 3.18 -2.55 8.33
C LEU A 211 1.66 -2.70 8.22
N LEU A 212 1.01 -2.92 9.35
CA LEU A 212 -0.44 -3.00 9.46
C LEU A 212 -1.00 -1.62 9.75
N ARG A 213 -2.12 -1.24 9.11
CA ARG A 213 -2.75 0.07 9.29
C ARG A 213 -4.27 -0.05 9.32
N TYR A 214 -4.89 0.54 10.34
CA TYR A 214 -6.33 0.75 10.47
C TYR A 214 -6.67 2.20 10.12
N PHE A 215 -7.73 2.39 9.36
CA PHE A 215 -8.39 3.70 9.21
C PHE A 215 -9.31 3.92 10.41
N HIS A 216 -9.38 5.14 10.94
CA HIS A 216 -10.23 5.41 12.09
C HIS A 216 -10.95 6.75 12.01
N LEU A 217 -12.06 6.81 12.72
CA LEU A 217 -12.73 8.05 13.09
C LEU A 217 -12.51 8.28 14.59
N ASN A 218 -12.53 9.52 15.04
CA ASN A 218 -12.68 9.78 16.47
C ASN A 218 -14.08 9.33 16.88
N ALA A 219 -14.22 8.69 18.04
CA ALA A 219 -15.53 8.43 18.59
C ALA A 219 -16.25 9.78 18.77
N ALA A 220 -17.53 9.87 18.40
CA ALA A 220 -18.34 11.02 18.73
C ALA A 220 -18.27 11.23 20.26
N PRO A 221 -18.13 12.47 20.75
CA PRO A 221 -18.20 12.74 22.17
C PRO A 221 -19.50 12.11 22.70
N ALA A 222 -19.41 11.33 23.78
CA ALA A 222 -20.57 10.73 24.40
C ALA A 222 -21.61 11.85 24.63
N ALA A 223 -22.77 11.71 24.00
CA ALA A 223 -23.86 12.66 24.23
C ALA A 223 -24.10 12.74 25.75
N ASP A 224 -23.96 13.92 26.29
CA ASP A 224 -24.17 14.20 27.71
C ASP A 224 -25.56 13.70 28.11
N ARG A 225 -25.63 12.54 28.75
CA ARG A 225 -26.90 11.96 29.24
C ARG A 225 -27.40 12.63 30.50
N THR A 226 -26.94 13.84 30.82
CA THR A 226 -27.31 14.58 32.03
C THR A 226 -28.37 15.65 31.79
N ALA A 227 -29.05 15.69 30.64
CA ALA A 227 -30.22 16.56 30.43
C ALA A 227 -31.52 15.73 30.55
N GLY A 228 -31.90 15.39 31.80
CA GLY A 228 -33.18 14.72 32.03
C GLY A 228 -33.42 14.38 33.52
N ARG A 229 -33.53 15.41 34.36
CA ARG A 229 -34.28 15.34 35.62
C ARG A 229 -35.09 16.61 35.81
#